data_5f0b2061991be158015246e660a38b44
#
_entry.id   5f0b2061991be158015246e660a38b44
#
_cell.length_a   1.000
_cell.length_b   1.000
_cell.length_c   1.000
_cell.angle_alpha   90.00
_cell.angle_beta   90.00
_cell.angle_gamma   90.00
#
_symmetry.space_group_name_H-M   'P 1'
#
loop_
_entity.id
_entity.type
_entity.pdbx_description
1 polymer ?
#
loop_
_entity_poly.entity_id
_entity_poly.type
_entity_poly.pdbx_seq_one_letter_code
_entity_poly.pdbx_strand_id
1 'polypeptide(L)' 'MANQTEFVIFKDKAGGYRWRLVAGNGEIVAASESYTRHQTAVNSAYRTKEIANVAAVVTEVPKDQQ' A
#
# COMPACT_ATOMS: atom_id res chain seq x y z
N MET A 1 5.51 -15.95 -15.74
CA MET A 1 5.85 -15.35 -14.47
C MET A 1 5.40 -13.91 -14.42
N ALA A 2 4.67 -13.54 -13.37
CA ALA A 2 4.13 -12.19 -13.28
C ALA A 2 5.22 -11.24 -12.83
N ASN A 3 5.45 -10.18 -13.59
CA ASN A 3 6.37 -9.12 -13.24
C ASN A 3 5.66 -7.80 -13.04
N GLN A 4 4.36 -7.86 -12.83
CA GLN A 4 3.62 -6.62 -12.65
C GLN A 4 3.48 -6.28 -11.17
N THR A 5 3.40 -4.99 -10.92
CA THR A 5 3.19 -4.47 -9.58
C THR A 5 1.74 -4.64 -9.20
N GLU A 6 1.48 -5.12 -8.00
CA GLU A 6 0.13 -5.49 -7.59
C GLU A 6 -0.19 -5.04 -6.17
N PHE A 7 -1.42 -4.63 -5.96
CA PHE A 7 -2.00 -4.58 -4.63
C PHE A 7 -2.58 -5.95 -4.34
N VAL A 8 -2.10 -6.60 -3.30
CA VAL A 8 -2.54 -7.94 -2.91
C VAL A 8 -3.38 -7.81 -1.64
N ILE A 9 -4.63 -8.24 -1.71
CA ILE A 9 -5.55 -8.20 -0.56
C ILE A 9 -5.45 -9.55 0.13
N PHE A 10 -5.26 -9.55 1.44
CA PHE A 10 -5.13 -10.81 2.16
C PHE A 10 -5.73 -10.69 3.56
N LYS A 11 -6.05 -11.85 4.13
CA LYS A 11 -6.56 -11.93 5.49
C LYS A 11 -5.38 -12.13 6.43
N ASP A 12 -5.30 -11.30 7.47
CA ASP A 12 -4.21 -11.40 8.42
C ASP A 12 -4.51 -12.44 9.51
N LYS A 13 -3.55 -12.67 10.39
CA LYS A 13 -3.67 -13.70 11.42
C LYS A 13 -4.74 -13.39 12.45
N ALA A 14 -5.05 -12.12 12.63
CA ALA A 14 -6.05 -11.69 13.59
C ALA A 14 -7.46 -11.69 13.00
N GLY A 15 -7.60 -12.06 11.73
CA GLY A 15 -8.89 -12.12 11.08
C GLY A 15 -9.31 -10.85 10.35
N GLY A 16 -8.46 -9.85 10.36
CA GLY A 16 -8.69 -8.63 9.60
C GLY A 16 -8.20 -8.76 8.18
N TYR A 17 -8.42 -7.72 7.40
CA TYR A 17 -8.02 -7.68 6.01
C TYR A 17 -7.05 -6.55 5.77
N ARG A 18 -6.01 -6.84 5.00
CA ARG A 18 -4.98 -5.88 4.67
C ARG A 18 -4.65 -5.96 3.19
N TRP A 19 -3.98 -4.94 2.70
CA TRP A 19 -3.35 -5.05 1.39
C TRP A 19 -1.86 -4.77 1.53
N ARG A 20 -1.12 -5.31 0.58
CA ARG A 20 0.28 -4.93 0.42
C ARG A 20 0.52 -4.61 -1.04
N LEU A 21 1.39 -3.65 -1.29
CA LEU A 21 1.78 -3.27 -2.64
C LEU A 21 3.10 -3.97 -2.94
N VAL A 22 3.07 -4.85 -3.92
CA VAL A 22 4.22 -5.68 -4.27
C VAL A 22 4.72 -5.26 -5.64
N ALA A 23 5.98 -4.86 -5.71
CA ALA A 23 6.59 -4.48 -6.97
C ALA A 23 6.82 -5.71 -7.85
N GLY A 24 7.06 -5.46 -9.14
CA GLY A 24 7.26 -6.55 -10.10
C GLY A 24 8.40 -7.49 -9.75
N ASN A 25 9.38 -7.02 -8.99
CA ASN A 25 10.50 -7.86 -8.54
C ASN A 25 10.20 -8.62 -7.25
N GLY A 26 8.98 -8.51 -6.73
CA GLY A 26 8.59 -9.21 -5.51
C GLY A 26 8.78 -8.43 -4.22
N GLU A 27 9.32 -7.22 -4.31
CA GLU A 27 9.57 -6.40 -3.14
C GLU A 27 8.27 -5.81 -2.60
N ILE A 28 8.07 -5.89 -1.27
CA ILE A 28 6.92 -5.26 -0.63
C ILE A 28 7.25 -3.79 -0.42
N VAL A 29 6.55 -2.93 -1.15
CA VAL A 29 6.82 -1.50 -1.16
C VAL A 29 6.02 -0.78 -0.07
N ALA A 30 4.80 -1.24 0.18
CA ALA A 30 3.91 -0.60 1.15
C ALA A 30 2.91 -1.62 1.65
N ALA A 31 2.30 -1.33 2.78
CA ALA A 31 1.26 -2.17 3.35
C ALA A 31 0.25 -1.30 4.08
N SER A 32 -0.98 -1.78 4.17
CA SER A 32 -2.05 -1.06 4.85
C SER A 32 -2.18 -1.47 6.30
N GLU A 33 -3.01 -0.74 7.03
CA GLU A 33 -3.48 -1.18 8.33
C GLU A 33 -4.49 -2.30 8.15
N SER A 34 -4.91 -2.90 9.26
CA SER A 34 -5.89 -3.96 9.23
C SER A 34 -7.31 -3.37 9.22
N TYR A 35 -8.14 -3.88 8.33
CA TYR A 35 -9.54 -3.48 8.22
C TYR A 35 -10.43 -4.65 8.62
N THR A 36 -11.57 -4.34 9.19
CA THR A 36 -12.50 -5.37 9.66
C THR A 36 -13.15 -6.12 8.49
N ARG A 37 -13.37 -5.43 7.39
CA ARG A 37 -14.08 -6.00 6.25
C ARG A 37 -13.21 -6.08 5.02
N HIS A 38 -13.39 -7.17 4.28
CA HIS A 38 -12.68 -7.39 3.03
C HIS A 38 -12.90 -6.23 2.05
N GLN A 39 -14.15 -5.80 1.89
CA GLN A 39 -14.47 -4.74 0.94
C GLN A 39 -13.79 -3.42 1.31
N THR A 40 -13.64 -3.15 2.60
CA THR A 40 -12.95 -1.94 3.04
C THR A 40 -11.49 -1.96 2.63
N ALA A 41 -10.84 -3.12 2.75
CA ALA A 41 -9.45 -3.26 2.32
C ALA A 41 -9.33 -3.07 0.80
N VAL A 42 -10.25 -3.64 0.04
CA VAL A 42 -10.27 -3.49 -1.41
C VAL A 42 -10.43 -2.01 -1.79
N ASN A 43 -11.39 -1.33 -1.16
CA ASN A 43 -11.63 0.08 -1.46
C ASN A 43 -10.43 0.93 -1.11
N SER A 44 -9.76 0.60 -0.01
CA SER A 44 -8.56 1.30 0.42
C SER A 44 -7.43 1.16 -0.61
N ALA A 45 -7.29 -0.04 -1.18
CA ALA A 45 -6.27 -0.27 -2.20
C ALA A 45 -6.54 0.56 -3.45
N TYR A 46 -7.79 0.58 -3.91
CA TYR A 46 -8.16 1.39 -5.07
C TYR A 46 -7.94 2.88 -4.82
N ARG A 47 -8.33 3.34 -3.63
CA ARG A 47 -8.14 4.74 -3.29
C ARG A 47 -6.65 5.10 -3.23
N THR A 48 -5.86 4.23 -2.64
CA THR A 48 -4.41 4.45 -2.55
C THR A 48 -3.79 4.52 -3.95
N LYS A 49 -4.23 3.63 -4.83
CA LYS A 49 -3.76 3.63 -6.21
C LYS A 49 -4.06 4.96 -6.90
N GLU A 50 -5.26 5.49 -6.68
CA GLU A 50 -5.67 6.74 -7.31
C GLU A 50 -4.89 7.93 -6.77
N ILE A 51 -4.81 8.05 -5.44
CA ILE A 51 -4.15 9.23 -4.86
C ILE A 51 -2.65 9.18 -5.08
N ALA A 52 -2.06 7.99 -5.10
CA ALA A 52 -0.63 7.86 -5.35
C ALA A 52 -0.27 8.33 -6.75
N ASN A 53 -1.18 8.18 -7.69
CA ASN A 53 -0.93 8.57 -9.08
C ASN A 53 -0.74 10.08 -9.24
N VAL A 54 -1.31 10.86 -8.33
CA VAL A 54 -1.21 12.34 -8.39
C VAL A 54 -0.40 12.92 -7.25
N ALA A 55 0.16 12.07 -6.40
CA ALA A 55 0.90 12.52 -5.22
C ALA A 55 2.25 13.09 -5.63
N ALA A 56 2.61 14.20 -5.01
CA ALA A 56 3.95 14.75 -5.17
C ALA A 56 4.88 14.11 -4.16
N VAL A 57 6.15 14.01 -4.51
CA VAL A 57 7.17 13.57 -3.57
C VAL A 57 7.71 14.80 -2.87
N VAL A 58 7.58 14.81 -1.56
CA VAL A 58 8.03 15.93 -0.74
C VAL A 58 9.00 15.40 0.29
N THR A 59 10.16 16.01 0.38
CA THR A 59 11.12 15.65 1.41
C THR A 59 11.13 16.73 2.48
N GLU A 60 11.17 16.28 3.73
CA GLU A 60 11.26 17.18 4.87
C GLU A 60 12.59 16.98 5.52
N VAL A 61 13.38 18.04 5.62
CA VAL A 61 14.71 17.98 6.20
C VAL A 61 14.72 18.85 7.46
N PRO A 62 15.16 18.31 8.60
CA PRO A 62 15.26 19.12 9.80
C PRO A 62 16.15 20.33 9.57
N LYS A 63 15.79 21.45 10.20
CA LYS A 63 16.51 22.71 9.97
C LYS A 63 17.99 22.63 10.30
N ASP A 64 18.32 21.85 11.30
CA ASP A 64 19.71 21.74 11.73
C ASP A 64 20.54 20.87 10.81
N GLN A 65 19.96 20.32 9.77
CA GLN A 65 20.65 19.47 8.81
C GLN A 65 20.72 20.09 7.41
N GLN A 66 20.26 21.29 7.27
CA GLN A 66 20.28 21.97 5.97
C GLN A 66 21.60 22.62 5.69
#